data_c724a93f8c14bc0df64ae77cebaa2a10
#
_entry.id   c724a93f8c14bc0df64ae77cebaa2a10
#
_cell.length_a   1.000
_cell.length_b   1.000
_cell.length_c   1.000
_cell.angle_alpha   90.00
_cell.angle_beta   90.00
_cell.angle_gamma   90.00
#
_symmetry.space_group_name_H-M   'P 1'
#
loop_
_entity.id
_entity.type
_entity.pdbx_description
1 polymer ?
#
loop_
_entity_poly.entity_id
_entity_poly.type
_entity_poly.pdbx_seq_one_letter_code
_entity_poly.pdbx_strand_id
1 'polypeptide(L)'
;MANNFKIIYKILKILESAMECEEFENERISHKALGISEALWSNIIKMLVDNGYIEGVHIVGYVGGRLPGVKLINPSITLRGLEYLEENSLMKKASMVAKCIKEIATDVKEIIG
;
A
#
# COMPACT_ATOMS: atom_id res chain seq x y z
N MET A 1 -13.86 -3.31 13.12
CA MET A 1 -14.09 -2.62 11.86
C MET A 1 -12.78 -2.08 11.30
N ALA A 2 -12.57 -2.26 10.04
CA ALA A 2 -11.32 -1.82 9.44
C ALA A 2 -11.29 -0.30 9.33
N ASN A 3 -10.14 0.27 9.61
CA ASN A 3 -9.93 1.69 9.42
C ASN A 3 -9.36 1.89 8.02
N ASN A 4 -10.16 2.43 7.13
CA ASN A 4 -9.77 2.55 5.73
C ASN A 4 -8.51 3.40 5.54
N PHE A 5 -8.36 4.45 6.33
CA PHE A 5 -7.16 5.28 6.21
C PHE A 5 -5.91 4.53 6.66
N LYS A 6 -6.06 3.66 7.65
CA LYS A 6 -4.94 2.82 8.07
C LYS A 6 -4.53 1.87 6.96
N ILE A 7 -5.52 1.31 6.27
CA ILE A 7 -5.24 0.39 5.18
C ILE A 7 -4.54 1.14 4.04
N ILE A 8 -5.04 2.32 3.71
CA ILE A 8 -4.43 3.15 2.68
C ILE A 8 -2.99 3.47 3.05
N TYR A 9 -2.77 3.88 4.28
CA TYR A 9 -1.42 4.22 4.73
C TYR A 9 -0.51 3.00 4.63
N LYS A 10 -1.02 1.84 5.03
CA LYS A 10 -0.22 0.63 5.00
C LYS A 10 0.18 0.25 3.58
N ILE A 11 -0.76 0.33 2.64
CA ILE A 11 -0.46 0.02 1.25
C ILE A 11 0.63 0.94 0.73
N LEU A 12 0.47 2.24 0.98
CA LEU A 12 1.43 3.22 0.50
C LEU A 12 2.79 3.01 1.15
N LYS A 13 2.79 2.65 2.43
CA LYS A 13 4.05 2.42 3.13
C LYS A 13 4.78 1.21 2.58
N ILE A 14 4.03 0.16 2.24
CA ILE A 14 4.64 -1.02 1.65
C ILE A 14 5.24 -0.66 0.29
N LEU A 15 4.52 0.11 -0.51
CA LEU A 15 5.02 0.49 -1.83
C LEU A 15 6.20 1.45 -1.72
N GLU A 16 6.22 2.28 -0.68
CA GLU A 16 7.38 3.13 -0.45
C GLU A 16 8.61 2.27 -0.18
N SER A 17 8.43 1.25 0.64
CA SER A 17 9.53 0.32 0.93
C SER A 17 10.01 -0.39 -0.33
N ALA A 18 9.08 -0.67 -1.23
CA ALA A 18 9.43 -1.38 -2.45
C ALA A 18 10.36 -0.59 -3.34
N MET A 19 10.41 0.73 -3.15
CA MET A 19 11.32 1.55 -3.95
C MET A 19 12.78 1.21 -3.70
N GLU A 20 13.05 0.59 -2.55
CA GLU A 20 14.41 0.21 -2.20
C GLU A 20 14.71 -1.23 -2.52
N CYS A 21 13.77 -1.94 -3.13
CA CYS A 21 13.93 -3.35 -3.43
C CYS A 21 14.04 -3.54 -4.94
N GLU A 22 14.84 -4.51 -5.34
CA GLU A 22 14.99 -4.79 -6.77
C GLU A 22 13.75 -5.54 -7.29
N GLU A 23 13.15 -6.35 -6.43
CA GLU A 23 11.98 -7.11 -6.81
C GLU A 23 10.91 -6.91 -5.76
N PHE A 24 9.68 -6.81 -6.23
CA PHE A 24 8.54 -6.63 -5.34
C PHE A 24 7.47 -7.64 -5.67
N GLU A 25 7.02 -8.35 -4.64
CA GLU A 25 5.95 -9.33 -4.82
C GLU A 25 4.62 -8.63 -4.63
N ASN A 26 3.82 -8.65 -5.68
CA ASN A 26 2.53 -7.98 -5.65
C ASN A 26 1.63 -8.49 -4.53
N GLU A 27 1.86 -9.72 -4.10
CA GLU A 27 1.05 -10.30 -3.04
C GLU A 27 1.15 -9.55 -1.72
N ARG A 28 2.20 -8.79 -1.55
CA ARG A 28 2.38 -8.06 -0.31
C ARG A 28 1.28 -7.03 -0.07
N ILE A 29 0.65 -6.57 -1.15
CA ILE A 29 -0.47 -5.63 -1.01
C ILE A 29 -1.77 -6.27 -1.47
N SER A 30 -1.87 -7.60 -1.45
CA SER A 30 -3.11 -8.28 -1.78
C SER A 30 -4.08 -8.19 -0.61
N HIS A 31 -5.35 -8.45 -0.91
CA HIS A 31 -6.35 -8.38 0.16
C HIS A 31 -6.08 -9.43 1.24
N LYS A 32 -5.50 -10.55 0.86
CA LYS A 32 -5.17 -11.58 1.83
C LYS A 32 -4.06 -11.13 2.77
N ALA A 33 -3.03 -10.53 2.21
CA ALA A 33 -1.92 -10.05 3.01
C ALA A 33 -2.35 -8.93 3.95
N LEU A 34 -3.30 -8.13 3.51
CA LEU A 34 -3.79 -7.01 4.31
C LEU A 34 -4.90 -7.40 5.27
N GLY A 35 -5.42 -8.61 5.12
CA GLY A 35 -6.44 -9.10 6.03
C GLY A 35 -7.79 -8.45 5.84
N ILE A 36 -8.13 -8.08 4.61
CA ILE A 36 -9.40 -7.43 4.32
C ILE A 36 -10.11 -8.19 3.20
N SER A 37 -11.38 -7.87 3.00
CA SER A 37 -12.14 -8.51 1.96
C SER A 37 -11.69 -8.04 0.60
N GLU A 38 -11.93 -8.86 -0.41
CA GLU A 38 -11.58 -8.48 -1.78
C GLU A 38 -12.38 -7.25 -2.22
N ALA A 39 -13.62 -7.14 -1.79
CA ALA A 39 -14.45 -6.02 -2.16
C ALA A 39 -13.88 -4.71 -1.63
N LEU A 40 -13.52 -4.69 -0.36
CA LEU A 40 -12.93 -3.49 0.24
C LEU A 40 -11.61 -3.17 -0.43
N TRP A 41 -10.81 -4.19 -0.66
CA TRP A 41 -9.51 -4.03 -1.29
C TRP A 41 -9.64 -3.39 -2.68
N SER A 42 -10.54 -3.93 -3.50
CA SER A 42 -10.72 -3.43 -4.86
C SER A 42 -11.12 -1.97 -4.87
N ASN A 43 -12.01 -1.59 -3.95
CA ASN A 43 -12.45 -0.22 -3.87
C ASN A 43 -11.33 0.71 -3.41
N ILE A 44 -10.54 0.27 -2.44
CA ILE A 44 -9.45 1.08 -1.95
C ILE A 44 -8.37 1.26 -3.01
N ILE A 45 -8.01 0.18 -3.70
CA ILE A 45 -7.01 0.27 -4.75
C ILE A 45 -7.47 1.23 -5.84
N LYS A 46 -8.76 1.12 -6.22
CA LYS A 46 -9.28 2.01 -7.23
C LYS A 46 -9.20 3.46 -6.80
N MET A 47 -9.52 3.74 -5.54
CA MET A 47 -9.42 5.10 -5.03
C MET A 47 -8.00 5.63 -5.08
N LEU A 48 -7.05 4.77 -4.75
CA LEU A 48 -5.65 5.18 -4.77
C LEU A 48 -5.20 5.50 -6.19
N VAL A 49 -5.61 4.69 -7.15
CA VAL A 49 -5.27 4.93 -8.54
C VAL A 49 -5.95 6.20 -9.05
N ASP A 50 -7.24 6.33 -8.77
CA ASP A 50 -8.00 7.48 -9.27
C ASP A 50 -7.47 8.80 -8.73
N ASN A 51 -6.95 8.78 -7.53
CA ASN A 51 -6.42 9.99 -6.91
C ASN A 51 -4.93 10.20 -7.15
N GLY A 52 -4.33 9.33 -7.92
CA GLY A 52 -2.95 9.51 -8.30
C GLY A 52 -1.93 9.17 -7.23
N TYR A 53 -2.31 8.39 -6.24
CA TYR A 53 -1.38 8.01 -5.18
C TYR A 53 -0.51 6.81 -5.56
N ILE A 54 -1.00 5.96 -6.45
CA ILE A 54 -0.22 4.83 -6.94
C ILE A 54 -0.41 4.70 -8.44
N GLU A 55 0.48 3.96 -9.07
CA GLU A 55 0.41 3.71 -10.50
C GLU A 55 0.85 2.28 -10.77
N GLY A 56 0.78 1.87 -12.04
CA GLY A 56 1.16 0.52 -12.40
C GLY A 56 0.07 -0.49 -12.09
N VAL A 57 -1.17 -0.02 -11.97
CA VAL A 57 -2.32 -0.87 -11.69
C VAL A 57 -3.33 -0.64 -12.79
N HIS A 58 -3.87 -1.73 -13.31
CA HIS A 58 -4.87 -1.66 -14.38
C HIS A 58 -6.25 -1.89 -13.80
N ILE A 59 -7.14 -0.93 -14.02
CA ILE A 59 -8.53 -1.05 -13.59
C ILE A 59 -9.35 -1.32 -14.82
N VAL A 60 -10.01 -2.46 -14.86
CA VAL A 60 -10.73 -2.88 -16.06
C VAL A 60 -12.25 -2.71 -15.95
N GLY A 61 -12.71 -1.91 -15.07
CA GLY A 61 -14.14 -1.73 -14.92
C GLY A 61 -14.73 -2.77 -13.98
N TYR A 62 -16.04 -2.82 -13.96
CA TYR A 62 -16.73 -3.70 -13.02
C TYR A 62 -16.97 -5.07 -13.66
N VAL A 63 -16.41 -6.09 -13.03
CA VAL A 63 -16.60 -7.45 -13.47
C VAL A 63 -17.89 -7.94 -12.84
N GLY A 64 -18.80 -8.42 -13.69
CA GLY A 64 -20.09 -8.87 -13.17
C GLY A 64 -20.91 -7.74 -12.60
N GLY A 65 -20.53 -6.49 -12.88
CA GLY A 65 -21.29 -5.33 -12.46
C GLY A 65 -21.20 -4.98 -11.00
N ARG A 66 -20.25 -5.57 -10.27
CA ARG A 66 -20.19 -5.34 -8.83
C ARG A 66 -18.88 -4.77 -8.34
N LEU A 67 -17.78 -5.37 -8.70
CA LEU A 67 -16.47 -4.93 -8.22
C LEU A 67 -15.61 -4.47 -9.37
N PRO A 68 -14.80 -3.45 -9.15
CA PRO A 68 -13.82 -3.08 -10.17
C PRO A 68 -12.82 -4.21 -10.34
N GLY A 69 -12.45 -4.48 -11.57
CA GLY A 69 -11.41 -5.44 -11.87
C GLY A 69 -10.07 -4.77 -11.65
N VAL A 70 -9.28 -5.31 -10.74
CA VAL A 70 -7.99 -4.74 -10.40
C VAL A 70 -6.89 -5.70 -10.78
N LYS A 71 -5.94 -5.22 -11.57
CA LYS A 71 -4.81 -6.04 -11.96
C LYS A 71 -3.53 -5.31 -11.60
N LEU A 72 -2.76 -5.88 -10.70
CA LEU A 72 -1.49 -5.30 -10.30
C LEU A 72 -0.44 -5.72 -11.31
N ILE A 73 0.07 -4.77 -12.06
CA ILE A 73 1.09 -5.08 -13.06
C ILE A 73 2.46 -4.77 -12.50
N ASN A 74 2.65 -3.53 -12.11
CA ASN A 74 3.91 -3.11 -11.52
C ASN A 74 3.60 -1.98 -10.58
N PRO A 75 2.87 -2.27 -9.49
CA PRO A 75 2.39 -1.22 -8.60
C PRO A 75 3.53 -0.45 -7.97
N SER A 76 3.41 0.87 -7.98
CA SER A 76 4.41 1.72 -7.38
C SER A 76 3.74 2.95 -6.82
N ILE A 77 4.40 3.56 -5.84
CA ILE A 77 3.90 4.77 -5.22
C ILE A 77 4.33 5.96 -6.06
N THR A 78 3.47 6.98 -6.10
CA THR A 78 3.78 8.21 -6.83
C THR A 78 4.30 9.24 -5.86
N LEU A 79 4.75 10.37 -6.41
CA LEU A 79 5.15 11.48 -5.57
C LEU A 79 4.00 11.91 -4.67
N ARG A 80 2.79 11.90 -5.22
CA ARG A 80 1.62 12.29 -4.45
C ARG A 80 1.37 11.33 -3.29
N GLY A 81 1.63 10.03 -3.53
CA GLY A 81 1.52 9.06 -2.46
C GLY A 81 2.54 9.30 -1.37
N LEU A 82 3.75 9.67 -1.76
CA LEU A 82 4.79 9.97 -0.78
C LEU A 82 4.40 11.19 0.06
N GLU A 83 3.81 12.18 -0.58
CA GLU A 83 3.34 13.36 0.14
C GLU A 83 2.26 13.00 1.15
N TYR A 84 1.38 12.09 0.78
CA TYR A 84 0.35 11.64 1.69
C TYR A 84 0.96 10.99 2.93
N LEU A 85 1.98 10.17 2.73
CA LEU A 85 2.65 9.53 3.85
C LEU A 85 3.27 10.55 4.79
N GLU A 86 3.87 11.57 4.23
CA GLU A 86 4.51 12.60 5.04
C GLU A 86 3.48 13.38 5.83
N GLU A 87 2.37 13.73 5.18
CA GLU A 87 1.33 14.52 5.84
C GLU A 87 0.63 13.74 6.94
N ASN A 88 0.68 12.43 6.87
CA ASN A 88 0.03 11.58 7.86
C ASN A 88 1.03 10.89 8.74
N SER A 89 2.06 11.61 9.14
CA SER A 89 3.17 11.03 9.88
C SER A 89 2.75 10.44 11.22
N LEU A 90 1.64 10.88 11.77
CA LEU A 90 1.17 10.29 13.02
C LEU A 90 0.82 8.82 12.84
N MET A 91 0.36 8.45 11.67
CA MET A 91 0.02 7.05 11.42
C MET A 91 1.25 6.19 11.23
N LYS A 92 2.39 6.84 11.01
CA LYS A 92 3.64 6.14 10.84
C LYS A 92 3.95 5.26 12.04
N LYS A 93 3.67 5.77 13.22
CA LYS A 93 3.96 5.03 14.44
C LYS A 93 3.06 3.83 14.62
N ALA A 94 1.83 3.94 14.15
CA ALA A 94 0.89 2.84 14.29
C ALA A 94 1.07 1.79 13.21
N SER A 95 1.67 2.16 12.09
CA SER A 95 1.84 1.27 10.95
C SER A 95 3.28 0.95 10.71
N MET A 96 3.86 0.21 11.61
CA MET A 96 5.23 -0.23 11.41
C MET A 96 5.21 -1.26 10.31
N VAL A 97 5.74 -0.91 9.18
CA VAL A 97 5.78 -1.81 8.04
C VAL A 97 7.21 -2.20 7.76
N ALA A 98 7.40 -3.48 7.56
CA ALA A 98 8.73 -3.97 7.27
C ALA A 98 9.16 -3.49 5.91
N LYS A 99 10.38 -3.00 5.83
CA LYS A 99 10.94 -2.70 4.55
C LYS A 99 11.22 -4.02 3.87
N CYS A 100 11.77 -3.98 2.70
CA CYS A 100 11.92 -5.21 1.95
C CYS A 100 12.95 -6.12 2.55
N ILE A 101 13.61 -5.70 3.61
CA ILE A 101 14.62 -6.53 4.15
C ILE A 101 14.63 -6.50 5.63
N LYS A 102 15.50 -7.23 6.21
CA LYS A 102 15.60 -7.38 7.60
C LYS A 102 16.29 -6.27 8.32
N GLU A 103 16.78 -5.27 7.68
CA GLU A 103 17.39 -4.19 8.40
C GLU A 103 16.46 -3.46 9.29
N ILE A 104 15.22 -3.80 9.23
CA ILE A 104 14.25 -3.24 10.11
C ILE A 104 14.67 -3.33 11.57
N ALA A 105 15.28 -4.43 11.95
CA ALA A 105 15.72 -4.62 13.32
C ALA A 105 16.77 -3.58 13.69
N THR A 106 17.64 -3.28 12.77
CA THR A 106 18.69 -2.32 12.99
C THR A 106 18.14 -0.92 13.12
N ASP A 107 17.22 -0.59 12.23
CA ASP A 107 16.61 0.73 12.24
C ASP A 107 15.90 0.99 13.55
N VAL A 108 15.19 0.00 14.04
CA VAL A 108 14.46 0.15 15.27
C VAL A 108 15.41 0.43 16.43
N LYS A 109 16.51 -0.26 16.44
CA LYS A 109 17.49 -0.05 17.48
C LYS A 109 18.04 1.34 17.45
N GLU A 110 18.33 1.84 16.29
CA GLU A 110 18.90 3.18 16.17
C GLU A 110 17.92 4.24 16.63
N ILE A 111 16.66 4.04 16.35
CA ILE A 111 15.65 4.99 16.74
C ILE A 111 15.49 5.03 18.24
N ILE A 112 15.54 3.88 18.84
CA ILE A 112 15.38 3.78 20.27
C ILE A 112 16.64 4.22 21.00
N GLY A 113 17.75 3.83 20.47
CA GLY A 113 19.05 4.16 21.07
C GLY A 113 19.42 5.60 20.88
#